data_1ff1646edcb42e3c936f13db1c11d92f
#
_entry.id   1ff1646edcb42e3c936f13db1c11d92f
#
_cell.length_a   1.000
_cell.length_b   1.000
_cell.length_c   1.000
_cell.angle_alpha   90.00
_cell.angle_beta   90.00
_cell.angle_gamma   90.00
#
_symmetry.space_group_name_H-M   'P 1'
#
loop_
_entity.id
_entity.type
_entity.pdbx_description
1 polymer ?
#
loop_
_entity_poly.entity_id
_entity_poly.type
_entity_poly.pdbx_seq_one_letter_code
_entity_poly.pdbx_strand_id
1 'polypeptide(L)'
;KAKGLAVTCVLVDVNAYAQSNKLSTEEAARKLRYSALEEKAQELNADFILTAHHSDDQAETVLLKLLRGAGTEGLSGMQVRSGKILRPLLHLTREHLENYCALQNINYCYDSSNDDLHYTRNKIRRELLPYLEKNFNPAIKKAVVQSACIFQEDDDCLNQMAQEKFQALATCTDEGIILNVRKWQEVPAALRKRILRQAYFLAGGKELGFRHTEALDVLCLRKT
;
A
#
# COMPACT_ATOMS: atom_id res chain seq x y z
N LYS A 1 0.86 16.00 -25.73
CA LYS A 1 0.70 17.35 -26.32
C LYS A 1 -0.48 17.45 -27.32
N ALA A 2 -0.84 16.35 -28.01
CA ALA A 2 -1.92 16.37 -29.00
C ALA A 2 -3.31 16.75 -28.46
N LYS A 3 -3.56 16.66 -27.13
CA LYS A 3 -4.82 17.05 -26.50
C LYS A 3 -4.73 18.34 -25.64
N GLY A 4 -3.69 19.16 -25.84
CA GLY A 4 -3.49 20.43 -25.11
C GLY A 4 -3.14 20.25 -23.63
N LEU A 5 -2.80 19.04 -23.18
CA LEU A 5 -2.41 18.78 -21.80
C LEU A 5 -0.96 19.23 -21.56
N ALA A 6 -0.72 19.90 -20.43
CA ALA A 6 0.61 20.21 -19.96
C ALA A 6 1.35 18.93 -19.56
N VAL A 7 2.60 18.81 -20.00
CA VAL A 7 3.46 17.65 -19.69
C VAL A 7 4.76 18.16 -19.09
N THR A 8 5.12 17.61 -17.94
CA THR A 8 6.41 17.85 -17.28
C THR A 8 7.20 16.55 -17.23
N CYS A 9 8.48 16.60 -17.60
CA CYS A 9 9.42 15.49 -17.43
C CYS A 9 10.39 15.81 -16.30
N VAL A 10 10.55 14.88 -15.37
CA VAL A 10 11.52 14.97 -14.27
C VAL A 10 12.50 13.81 -14.42
N LEU A 11 13.80 14.12 -14.47
CA LEU A 11 14.86 13.11 -14.51
C LEU A 11 15.33 12.84 -13.07
N VAL A 12 15.42 11.56 -12.71
CA VAL A 12 15.87 11.12 -11.39
C VAL A 12 16.93 10.02 -11.52
N ASP A 13 17.97 10.06 -10.70
CA ASP A 13 18.98 9.00 -10.64
C ASP A 13 18.55 7.92 -9.62
N VAL A 14 17.90 6.88 -10.15
CA VAL A 14 17.41 5.77 -9.34
C VAL A 14 18.57 4.97 -8.73
N ASN A 15 19.67 4.77 -9.47
CA ASN A 15 20.77 3.93 -9.01
C ASN A 15 21.53 4.58 -7.86
N ALA A 16 21.86 5.86 -7.99
CA ALA A 16 22.51 6.60 -6.92
C ALA A 16 21.65 6.64 -5.65
N TYR A 17 20.32 6.86 -5.80
CA TYR A 17 19.41 6.86 -4.67
C TYR A 17 19.28 5.49 -4.01
N ALA A 18 19.20 4.41 -4.79
CA ALA A 18 19.12 3.04 -4.29
C ALA A 18 20.36 2.68 -3.45
N GLN A 19 21.56 2.98 -3.95
CA GLN A 19 22.82 2.74 -3.26
C GLN A 19 22.92 3.53 -1.94
N SER A 20 22.64 4.83 -1.99
CA SER A 20 22.76 5.71 -0.82
C SER A 20 21.77 5.33 0.30
N ASN A 21 20.59 4.80 -0.05
CA ASN A 21 19.55 4.46 0.91
C ASN A 21 19.43 2.95 1.20
N LYS A 22 20.30 2.11 0.63
CA LYS A 22 20.28 0.64 0.75
C LYS A 22 18.92 0.03 0.39
N LEU A 23 18.35 0.52 -0.71
CA LEU A 23 17.06 0.08 -1.23
C LEU A 23 17.24 -0.78 -2.49
N SER A 24 16.23 -1.58 -2.81
CA SER A 24 16.13 -2.18 -4.14
C SER A 24 15.87 -1.08 -5.19
N THR A 25 16.28 -1.32 -6.44
CA THR A 25 16.05 -0.39 -7.56
C THR A 25 14.54 -0.10 -7.74
N GLU A 26 13.68 -1.12 -7.57
CA GLU A 26 12.22 -0.98 -7.65
C GLU A 26 11.69 -0.04 -6.56
N GLU A 27 12.14 -0.22 -5.34
CA GLU A 27 11.72 0.60 -4.20
C GLU A 27 12.23 2.04 -4.30
N ALA A 28 13.47 2.21 -4.74
CA ALA A 28 14.08 3.50 -5.01
C ALA A 28 13.32 4.25 -6.12
N ALA A 29 13.05 3.60 -7.25
CA ALA A 29 12.27 4.17 -8.36
C ALA A 29 10.87 4.57 -7.92
N ARG A 30 10.23 3.74 -7.08
CA ARG A 30 8.91 4.05 -6.52
C ARG A 30 8.96 5.29 -5.63
N LYS A 31 9.90 5.37 -4.69
CA LYS A 31 10.04 6.51 -3.77
C LYS A 31 10.30 7.81 -4.55
N LEU A 32 11.26 7.80 -5.46
CA LEU A 32 11.58 8.99 -6.27
C LEU A 32 10.41 9.45 -7.13
N ARG A 33 9.65 8.52 -7.71
CA ARG A 33 8.46 8.85 -8.49
C ARG A 33 7.41 9.56 -7.64
N TYR A 34 7.13 9.06 -6.43
CA TYR A 34 6.15 9.70 -5.56
C TYR A 34 6.64 11.04 -5.03
N SER A 35 7.93 11.16 -4.67
CA SER A 35 8.54 12.45 -4.28
C SER A 35 8.37 13.50 -5.39
N ALA A 36 8.73 13.16 -6.63
CA ALA A 36 8.59 14.06 -7.76
C ALA A 36 7.12 14.46 -8.04
N LEU A 37 6.17 13.51 -7.86
CA LEU A 37 4.76 13.81 -8.00
C LEU A 37 4.25 14.75 -6.89
N GLU A 38 4.68 14.54 -5.65
CA GLU A 38 4.33 15.37 -4.50
C GLU A 38 4.91 16.79 -4.63
N GLU A 39 6.19 16.91 -5.00
CA GLU A 39 6.84 18.18 -5.28
C GLU A 39 6.07 18.96 -6.37
N LYS A 40 5.72 18.26 -7.47
CA LYS A 40 4.98 18.89 -8.56
C LYS A 40 3.55 19.26 -8.18
N ALA A 41 2.90 18.47 -7.35
CA ALA A 41 1.57 18.78 -6.82
C ALA A 41 1.61 20.03 -5.91
N GLN A 42 2.69 20.21 -5.13
CA GLN A 42 2.89 21.40 -4.32
C GLN A 42 3.11 22.65 -5.19
N GLU A 43 4.01 22.57 -6.20
CA GLU A 43 4.25 23.68 -7.13
C GLU A 43 2.98 24.15 -7.85
N LEU A 44 2.11 23.20 -8.22
CA LEU A 44 0.86 23.47 -8.93
C LEU A 44 -0.32 23.77 -8.01
N ASN A 45 -0.14 23.75 -6.69
CA ASN A 45 -1.20 23.81 -5.68
C ASN A 45 -2.32 22.80 -5.97
N ALA A 46 -1.95 21.58 -6.39
CA ALA A 46 -2.91 20.54 -6.72
C ALA A 46 -3.48 19.89 -5.45
N ASP A 47 -4.79 19.68 -5.44
CA ASP A 47 -5.49 19.01 -4.35
C ASP A 47 -5.22 17.51 -4.35
N PHE A 48 -5.06 16.92 -5.53
CA PHE A 48 -4.91 15.48 -5.71
C PHE A 48 -3.86 15.11 -6.77
N ILE A 49 -3.27 13.94 -6.58
CA ILE A 49 -2.41 13.24 -7.53
C ILE A 49 -3.16 12.02 -8.03
N LEU A 50 -3.50 11.98 -9.32
CA LEU A 50 -4.16 10.82 -9.91
C LEU A 50 -3.14 9.84 -10.45
N THR A 51 -3.32 8.56 -10.13
CA THR A 51 -2.49 7.49 -10.68
C THR A 51 -3.36 6.47 -11.41
N ALA A 52 -2.83 5.92 -12.51
CA ALA A 52 -3.55 4.99 -13.39
C ALA A 52 -3.44 3.52 -12.95
N HIS A 53 -3.37 3.25 -11.64
CA HIS A 53 -3.44 1.89 -11.14
C HIS A 53 -4.83 1.30 -11.42
N HIS A 54 -4.86 0.03 -11.82
CA HIS A 54 -6.06 -0.69 -12.20
C HIS A 54 -6.20 -2.00 -11.40
N SER A 55 -7.26 -2.74 -11.64
CA SER A 55 -7.63 -3.96 -10.90
C SER A 55 -6.54 -5.05 -10.96
N ASP A 56 -5.88 -5.23 -12.11
CA ASP A 56 -4.77 -6.19 -12.22
C ASP A 56 -3.57 -5.77 -11.36
N ASP A 57 -3.26 -4.47 -11.26
CA ASP A 57 -2.23 -3.95 -10.33
C ASP A 57 -2.60 -4.22 -8.87
N GLN A 58 -3.90 -4.19 -8.54
CA GLN A 58 -4.40 -4.54 -7.22
C GLN A 58 -4.13 -6.01 -6.92
N ALA A 59 -4.48 -6.92 -7.83
CA ALA A 59 -4.22 -8.36 -7.67
C ALA A 59 -2.72 -8.64 -7.48
N GLU A 60 -1.85 -8.01 -8.30
CA GLU A 60 -0.39 -8.13 -8.15
C GLU A 60 0.09 -7.63 -6.78
N THR A 61 -0.45 -6.50 -6.33
CA THR A 61 -0.06 -5.89 -5.04
C THR A 61 -0.45 -6.78 -3.87
N VAL A 62 -1.65 -7.35 -3.89
CA VAL A 62 -2.14 -8.25 -2.83
C VAL A 62 -1.31 -9.52 -2.78
N LEU A 63 -1.04 -10.15 -3.93
CA LEU A 63 -0.19 -11.34 -3.99
C LEU A 63 1.24 -11.05 -3.54
N LEU A 64 1.82 -9.93 -3.94
CA LEU A 64 3.15 -9.51 -3.50
C LEU A 64 3.21 -9.34 -1.98
N LYS A 65 2.20 -8.73 -1.39
CA LYS A 65 2.11 -8.53 0.06
C LYS A 65 1.87 -9.85 0.80
N LEU A 66 1.04 -10.75 0.25
CA LEU A 66 0.83 -12.09 0.79
C LEU A 66 2.13 -12.91 0.84
N LEU A 67 2.89 -12.91 -0.24
CA LEU A 67 4.20 -13.58 -0.33
C LEU A 67 5.24 -13.02 0.66
N ARG A 68 5.05 -11.79 1.10
CA ARG A 68 5.89 -11.15 2.13
C ARG A 68 5.36 -11.34 3.56
N GLY A 69 4.26 -12.09 3.75
CA GLY A 69 3.67 -12.35 5.06
C GLY A 69 2.87 -11.19 5.66
N ALA A 70 2.26 -10.38 4.81
CA ALA A 70 1.43 -9.27 5.28
C ALA A 70 0.15 -9.76 5.97
N GLY A 71 -0.28 -9.04 7.01
CA GLY A 71 -1.59 -9.21 7.65
C GLY A 71 -2.72 -8.50 6.91
N THR A 72 -3.89 -8.38 7.54
CA THR A 72 -5.12 -7.79 6.96
C THR A 72 -4.89 -6.41 6.35
N GLU A 73 -4.21 -5.51 7.06
CA GLU A 73 -3.83 -4.19 6.58
C GLU A 73 -3.05 -4.23 5.24
N GLY A 74 -2.10 -5.16 5.13
CA GLY A 74 -1.36 -5.36 3.89
C GLY A 74 -2.21 -5.98 2.79
N LEU A 75 -3.02 -6.99 3.12
CA LEU A 75 -3.86 -7.72 2.17
C LEU A 75 -5.06 -6.91 1.68
N SER A 76 -5.43 -5.80 2.33
CA SER A 76 -6.39 -4.82 1.82
C SER A 76 -5.92 -4.14 0.52
N GLY A 77 -4.65 -4.34 0.15
CA GLY A 77 -4.09 -3.87 -1.12
C GLY A 77 -3.89 -2.36 -1.19
N MET A 78 -4.29 -1.75 -2.30
CA MET A 78 -4.28 -0.31 -2.53
C MET A 78 -5.69 0.24 -2.30
N GLN A 79 -5.78 1.37 -1.60
CA GLN A 79 -7.03 2.11 -1.44
C GLN A 79 -7.27 3.03 -2.64
N VAL A 80 -8.54 3.30 -2.97
CA VAL A 80 -8.92 4.28 -4.00
C VAL A 80 -8.36 5.65 -3.66
N ARG A 81 -8.39 6.02 -2.37
CA ARG A 81 -7.79 7.26 -1.85
C ARG A 81 -6.78 6.94 -0.75
N SER A 82 -5.60 7.52 -0.86
CA SER A 82 -4.56 7.46 0.17
C SER A 82 -3.90 8.85 0.28
N GLY A 83 -4.33 9.62 1.27
CA GLY A 83 -3.93 11.03 1.39
C GLY A 83 -4.36 11.84 0.16
N LYS A 84 -3.40 12.46 -0.53
CA LYS A 84 -3.61 13.19 -1.78
C LYS A 84 -3.67 12.29 -3.03
N ILE A 85 -3.31 11.02 -2.92
CA ILE A 85 -3.27 10.11 -4.07
C ILE A 85 -4.64 9.51 -4.30
N LEU A 86 -5.15 9.64 -5.54
CA LEU A 86 -6.39 9.00 -6.00
C LEU A 86 -6.07 7.98 -7.10
N ARG A 87 -6.81 6.86 -7.11
CA ARG A 87 -6.72 5.76 -8.08
C ARG A 87 -8.09 5.51 -8.71
N PRO A 88 -8.54 6.40 -9.60
CA PRO A 88 -9.90 6.34 -10.13
C PRO A 88 -10.16 5.09 -10.99
N LEU A 89 -9.11 4.46 -11.53
CA LEU A 89 -9.21 3.30 -12.41
C LEU A 89 -9.08 1.95 -11.67
N LEU A 90 -8.98 1.96 -10.33
CA LEU A 90 -8.68 0.76 -9.54
C LEU A 90 -9.73 -0.36 -9.68
N HIS A 91 -10.95 -0.02 -10.07
CA HIS A 91 -12.04 -0.98 -10.29
C HIS A 91 -12.12 -1.51 -11.74
N LEU A 92 -11.34 -0.94 -12.65
CA LEU A 92 -11.30 -1.35 -14.05
C LEU A 92 -10.21 -2.38 -14.27
N THR A 93 -10.46 -3.37 -15.11
CA THR A 93 -9.44 -4.31 -15.55
C THR A 93 -8.55 -3.67 -16.62
N ARG A 94 -7.37 -4.22 -16.81
CA ARG A 94 -6.48 -3.82 -17.91
C ARG A 94 -7.18 -3.95 -19.27
N GLU A 95 -7.94 -5.02 -19.48
CA GLU A 95 -8.72 -5.26 -20.69
C GLU A 95 -9.73 -4.14 -20.96
N HIS A 96 -10.45 -3.66 -19.94
CA HIS A 96 -11.35 -2.51 -20.10
C HIS A 96 -10.62 -1.27 -20.58
N LEU A 97 -9.41 -1.02 -20.07
CA LEU A 97 -8.61 0.15 -20.45
C LEU A 97 -8.05 0.02 -21.86
N GLU A 98 -7.57 -1.17 -22.25
CA GLU A 98 -7.09 -1.45 -23.61
C GLU A 98 -8.22 -1.31 -24.63
N ASN A 99 -9.40 -1.86 -24.36
CA ASN A 99 -10.59 -1.71 -25.19
C ASN A 99 -11.01 -0.23 -25.33
N TYR A 100 -10.98 0.53 -24.23
CA TYR A 100 -11.27 1.96 -24.29
C TYR A 100 -10.25 2.70 -25.19
N CYS A 101 -8.96 2.41 -25.05
CA CYS A 101 -7.92 3.01 -25.89
C CYS A 101 -8.12 2.67 -27.38
N ALA A 102 -8.48 1.42 -27.68
CA ALA A 102 -8.77 0.98 -29.05
C ALA A 102 -9.99 1.72 -29.63
N LEU A 103 -11.11 1.82 -28.88
CA LEU A 103 -12.32 2.53 -29.30
C LEU A 103 -12.08 4.02 -29.53
N GLN A 104 -11.20 4.63 -28.75
CA GLN A 104 -10.87 6.06 -28.84
C GLN A 104 -9.67 6.36 -29.75
N ASN A 105 -9.11 5.35 -30.42
CA ASN A 105 -7.90 5.45 -31.24
C ASN A 105 -6.73 6.11 -30.49
N ILE A 106 -6.54 5.76 -29.21
CA ILE A 106 -5.46 6.27 -28.38
C ILE A 106 -4.26 5.34 -28.51
N ASN A 107 -3.19 5.83 -29.09
CA ASN A 107 -1.91 5.11 -29.11
C ASN A 107 -1.22 5.23 -27.75
N TYR A 108 -0.78 4.10 -27.22
CA TYR A 108 0.02 4.02 -25.99
C TYR A 108 1.33 3.27 -26.26
N CYS A 109 2.36 3.65 -25.51
CA CYS A 109 3.66 2.98 -25.60
C CYS A 109 3.71 1.78 -24.64
N TYR A 110 4.31 0.71 -25.13
CA TYR A 110 4.67 -0.42 -24.29
C TYR A 110 6.05 -0.17 -23.66
N ASP A 111 6.14 -0.27 -22.36
CA ASP A 111 7.40 -0.17 -21.64
C ASP A 111 8.05 -1.56 -21.53
N SER A 112 9.18 -1.76 -22.22
CA SER A 112 9.92 -3.03 -22.25
C SER A 112 10.45 -3.47 -20.88
N SER A 113 10.60 -2.56 -19.92
CA SER A 113 10.99 -2.92 -18.55
C SER A 113 9.95 -3.80 -17.84
N ASN A 114 8.70 -3.83 -18.33
CA ASN A 114 7.67 -4.75 -17.87
C ASN A 114 7.97 -6.23 -18.19
N ASP A 115 8.94 -6.50 -19.04
CA ASP A 115 9.36 -7.86 -19.40
C ASP A 115 10.48 -8.40 -18.51
N ASP A 116 11.12 -7.56 -17.72
CA ASP A 116 12.23 -7.93 -16.88
C ASP A 116 11.76 -8.73 -15.65
N LEU A 117 12.02 -10.05 -15.65
CA LEU A 117 11.69 -10.96 -14.57
C LEU A 117 12.58 -10.83 -13.31
N HIS A 118 13.56 -9.94 -13.31
CA HIS A 118 14.30 -9.61 -12.08
C HIS A 118 13.38 -9.00 -11.03
N TYR A 119 12.35 -8.30 -11.45
CA TYR A 119 11.38 -7.68 -10.55
C TYR A 119 10.31 -8.68 -10.12
N THR A 120 10.14 -8.84 -8.81
CA THR A 120 9.15 -9.77 -8.23
C THR A 120 7.73 -9.48 -8.73
N ARG A 121 7.39 -8.22 -8.95
CA ARG A 121 6.08 -7.83 -9.49
C ARG A 121 5.87 -8.36 -10.90
N ASN A 122 6.90 -8.29 -11.76
CA ASN A 122 6.83 -8.83 -13.11
C ASN A 122 6.73 -10.37 -13.11
N LYS A 123 7.40 -11.07 -12.18
CA LYS A 123 7.20 -12.52 -11.99
C LYS A 123 5.76 -12.86 -11.61
N ILE A 124 5.17 -12.10 -10.68
CA ILE A 124 3.76 -12.29 -10.31
C ILE A 124 2.86 -12.11 -11.53
N ARG A 125 3.06 -11.06 -12.31
CA ARG A 125 2.26 -10.73 -13.50
C ARG A 125 2.40 -11.77 -14.61
N ARG A 126 3.63 -12.24 -14.89
CA ARG A 126 3.92 -13.03 -16.08
C ARG A 126 3.98 -14.54 -15.84
N GLU A 127 4.27 -14.95 -14.63
CA GLU A 127 4.41 -16.35 -14.28
C GLU A 127 3.32 -16.80 -13.32
N LEU A 128 3.23 -16.18 -12.14
CA LEU A 128 2.35 -16.67 -11.07
C LEU A 128 0.87 -16.51 -11.42
N LEU A 129 0.43 -15.32 -11.80
CA LEU A 129 -0.98 -15.07 -12.15
C LEU A 129 -1.44 -15.96 -13.31
N PRO A 130 -0.73 -16.06 -14.46
CA PRO A 130 -1.11 -16.95 -15.54
C PRO A 130 -1.12 -18.43 -15.13
N TYR A 131 -0.18 -18.84 -14.27
CA TYR A 131 -0.16 -20.20 -13.73
C TYR A 131 -1.41 -20.50 -12.88
N LEU A 132 -1.78 -19.57 -12.00
CA LEU A 132 -2.97 -19.69 -11.17
C LEU A 132 -4.26 -19.64 -11.99
N GLU A 133 -4.32 -18.78 -13.01
CA GLU A 133 -5.48 -18.71 -13.93
C GLU A 133 -5.68 -20.02 -14.68
N LYS A 134 -4.61 -20.63 -15.18
CA LYS A 134 -4.67 -21.83 -15.98
C LYS A 134 -4.96 -23.10 -15.16
N ASN A 135 -4.35 -23.21 -13.97
CA ASN A 135 -4.31 -24.49 -13.23
C ASN A 135 -5.25 -24.53 -12.03
N PHE A 136 -5.74 -23.39 -11.54
CA PHE A 136 -6.55 -23.32 -10.32
C PHE A 136 -7.87 -22.57 -10.51
N ASN A 137 -7.84 -21.32 -10.92
CA ASN A 137 -9.04 -20.50 -11.03
C ASN A 137 -8.90 -19.46 -12.16
N PRO A 138 -9.62 -19.62 -13.28
CA PRO A 138 -9.59 -18.65 -14.38
C PRO A 138 -9.94 -17.21 -13.97
N ALA A 139 -10.69 -17.06 -12.86
CA ALA A 139 -11.08 -15.76 -12.31
C ALA A 139 -10.21 -15.32 -11.11
N ILE A 140 -8.97 -15.83 -10.97
CA ILE A 140 -8.13 -15.62 -9.78
C ILE A 140 -7.90 -14.13 -9.49
N LYS A 141 -7.66 -13.29 -10.51
CA LYS A 141 -7.47 -11.85 -10.33
C LYS A 141 -8.68 -11.22 -9.65
N LYS A 142 -9.88 -11.55 -10.16
CA LYS A 142 -11.13 -11.07 -9.57
C LYS A 142 -11.31 -11.57 -8.13
N ALA A 143 -11.01 -12.84 -7.87
CA ALA A 143 -11.11 -13.42 -6.53
C ALA A 143 -10.15 -12.74 -5.54
N VAL A 144 -8.90 -12.49 -5.93
CA VAL A 144 -7.89 -11.78 -5.11
C VAL A 144 -8.33 -10.34 -4.81
N VAL A 145 -8.84 -9.62 -5.82
CA VAL A 145 -9.35 -8.25 -5.63
C VAL A 145 -10.56 -8.22 -4.70
N GLN A 146 -11.45 -9.20 -4.84
CA GLN A 146 -12.63 -9.34 -3.99
C GLN A 146 -12.24 -9.61 -2.52
N SER A 147 -11.25 -10.50 -2.30
CA SER A 147 -10.70 -10.73 -0.97
C SER A 147 -10.05 -9.46 -0.38
N ALA A 148 -9.36 -8.66 -1.20
CA ALA A 148 -8.77 -7.40 -0.76
C ALA A 148 -9.83 -6.39 -0.29
N CYS A 149 -10.98 -6.32 -0.97
CA CYS A 149 -12.11 -5.46 -0.53
C CYS A 149 -12.63 -5.90 0.84
N ILE A 150 -12.82 -7.21 1.05
CA ILE A 150 -13.28 -7.75 2.34
C ILE A 150 -12.25 -7.44 3.43
N PHE A 151 -10.95 -7.68 3.17
CA PHE A 151 -9.91 -7.34 4.13
C PHE A 151 -9.85 -5.84 4.43
N GLN A 152 -10.19 -4.98 3.47
CA GLN A 152 -10.24 -3.54 3.70
C GLN A 152 -11.38 -3.16 4.64
N GLU A 153 -12.57 -3.71 4.44
CA GLU A 153 -13.73 -3.47 5.32
C GLU A 153 -13.45 -3.96 6.74
N ASP A 154 -12.87 -5.16 6.91
CA ASP A 154 -12.47 -5.70 8.19
C ASP A 154 -11.39 -4.84 8.86
N ASP A 155 -10.39 -4.39 8.08
CA ASP A 155 -9.29 -3.58 8.59
C ASP A 155 -9.77 -2.20 9.04
N ASP A 156 -10.65 -1.56 8.30
CA ASP A 156 -11.25 -0.27 8.64
C ASP A 156 -12.06 -0.37 9.95
N CYS A 157 -12.88 -1.43 10.10
CA CYS A 157 -13.62 -1.70 11.31
C CYS A 157 -12.69 -1.89 12.52
N LEU A 158 -11.68 -2.73 12.38
CA LEU A 158 -10.71 -2.99 13.46
C LEU A 158 -9.87 -1.74 13.80
N ASN A 159 -9.55 -0.92 12.82
CA ASN A 159 -8.83 0.34 13.05
C ASN A 159 -9.71 1.35 13.81
N GLN A 160 -10.98 1.45 13.45
CA GLN A 160 -11.92 2.29 14.19
C GLN A 160 -12.05 1.84 15.66
N MET A 161 -12.26 0.55 15.89
CA MET A 161 -12.33 -0.01 17.26
C MET A 161 -11.02 0.21 18.03
N ALA A 162 -9.87 0.07 17.37
CA ALA A 162 -8.57 0.31 17.97
C ALA A 162 -8.39 1.80 18.34
N GLN A 163 -8.85 2.72 17.48
CA GLN A 163 -8.82 4.16 17.73
C GLN A 163 -9.65 4.54 18.96
N GLU A 164 -10.86 4.01 19.10
CA GLU A 164 -11.72 4.24 20.27
C GLU A 164 -11.04 3.75 21.57
N LYS A 165 -10.46 2.53 21.51
CA LYS A 165 -9.71 1.99 22.66
C LYS A 165 -8.43 2.76 22.95
N PHE A 166 -7.72 3.22 21.91
CA PHE A 166 -6.54 4.07 22.07
C PHE A 166 -6.88 5.36 22.84
N GLN A 167 -7.94 6.06 22.47
CA GLN A 167 -8.40 7.26 23.16
C GLN A 167 -8.71 7.03 24.64
N ALA A 168 -9.22 5.83 24.99
CA ALA A 168 -9.56 5.47 26.36
C ALA A 168 -8.33 5.02 27.19
N LEU A 169 -7.25 4.58 26.55
CA LEU A 169 -6.09 3.97 27.21
C LEU A 169 -4.82 4.82 27.13
N ALA A 170 -4.73 5.73 26.17
CA ALA A 170 -3.54 6.53 25.91
C ALA A 170 -3.69 7.95 26.48
N THR A 171 -2.61 8.44 27.05
CA THR A 171 -2.42 9.84 27.38
C THR A 171 -1.24 10.37 26.56
N CYS A 172 -1.51 11.33 25.69
CA CYS A 172 -0.46 12.03 24.94
C CYS A 172 0.12 13.15 25.77
N THR A 173 1.44 13.20 25.90
CA THR A 173 2.21 14.25 26.60
C THR A 173 3.26 14.80 25.67
N ASP A 174 3.88 15.91 26.04
CA ASP A 174 5.01 16.50 25.28
C ASP A 174 6.23 15.55 25.22
N GLU A 175 6.37 14.66 26.18
CA GLU A 175 7.46 13.68 26.27
C GLU A 175 7.18 12.37 25.53
N GLY A 176 5.91 12.14 25.10
CA GLY A 176 5.52 10.91 24.40
C GLY A 176 4.10 10.43 24.72
N ILE A 177 3.88 9.12 24.55
CA ILE A 177 2.58 8.48 24.76
C ILE A 177 2.65 7.50 25.92
N ILE A 178 1.82 7.72 26.91
CA ILE A 178 1.66 6.83 28.06
C ILE A 178 0.43 5.95 27.83
N LEU A 179 0.62 4.61 27.85
CA LEU A 179 -0.47 3.64 27.75
C LEU A 179 -0.83 3.09 29.14
N ASN A 180 -2.11 3.13 29.48
CA ASN A 180 -2.63 2.48 30.69
C ASN A 180 -2.76 0.98 30.48
N VAL A 181 -1.77 0.22 30.94
CA VAL A 181 -1.70 -1.25 30.76
C VAL A 181 -2.53 -2.05 31.77
N ARG A 182 -3.14 -1.42 32.78
CA ARG A 182 -3.93 -2.14 33.78
C ARG A 182 -5.14 -2.86 33.19
N LYS A 183 -5.74 -2.29 32.13
CA LYS A 183 -6.87 -2.88 31.40
C LYS A 183 -6.43 -3.54 30.09
N TRP A 184 -5.13 -3.71 29.88
CA TRP A 184 -4.60 -4.24 28.61
C TRP A 184 -5.08 -5.66 28.32
N GLN A 185 -5.23 -6.50 29.34
CA GLN A 185 -5.71 -7.87 29.19
C GLN A 185 -7.18 -7.96 28.74
N GLU A 186 -7.98 -6.92 28.99
CA GLU A 186 -9.39 -6.85 28.57
C GLU A 186 -9.53 -6.48 27.09
N VAL A 187 -8.45 -5.99 26.46
CA VAL A 187 -8.44 -5.59 25.05
C VAL A 187 -8.13 -6.79 24.16
N PRO A 188 -8.94 -7.08 23.14
CA PRO A 188 -8.64 -8.16 22.17
C PRO A 188 -7.25 -8.00 21.53
N ALA A 189 -6.53 -9.12 21.33
CA ALA A 189 -5.15 -9.11 20.83
C ALA A 189 -4.98 -8.36 19.48
N ALA A 190 -5.97 -8.49 18.59
CA ALA A 190 -5.96 -7.79 17.31
C ALA A 190 -5.97 -6.26 17.48
N LEU A 191 -6.69 -5.74 18.47
CA LEU A 191 -6.75 -4.30 18.77
C LEU A 191 -5.50 -3.83 19.51
N ARG A 192 -4.99 -4.62 20.47
CA ARG A 192 -3.75 -4.28 21.19
C ARG A 192 -2.60 -3.99 20.26
N LYS A 193 -2.39 -4.86 19.26
CA LYS A 193 -1.33 -4.71 18.25
C LYS A 193 -1.51 -3.46 17.39
N ARG A 194 -2.73 -3.08 17.07
CA ARG A 194 -3.05 -1.85 16.33
C ARG A 194 -2.79 -0.61 17.19
N ILE A 195 -3.20 -0.64 18.46
CA ILE A 195 -2.96 0.42 19.44
C ILE A 195 -1.45 0.66 19.62
N LEU A 196 -0.65 -0.39 19.73
CA LEU A 196 0.80 -0.28 19.86
C LEU A 196 1.44 0.35 18.61
N ARG A 197 1.02 -0.05 17.41
CA ARG A 197 1.51 0.55 16.17
C ARG A 197 1.14 2.02 16.06
N GLN A 198 -0.08 2.36 16.45
CA GLN A 198 -0.55 3.74 16.48
C GLN A 198 0.22 4.59 17.50
N ALA A 199 0.40 4.09 18.70
CA ALA A 199 1.21 4.77 19.73
C ALA A 199 2.64 5.03 19.24
N TYR A 200 3.26 4.01 18.64
CA TYR A 200 4.62 4.11 18.10
C TYR A 200 4.71 5.14 16.97
N PHE A 201 3.75 5.15 16.07
CA PHE A 201 3.69 6.12 14.98
C PHE A 201 3.53 7.57 15.50
N LEU A 202 2.61 7.78 16.43
CA LEU A 202 2.38 9.10 17.04
C LEU A 202 3.57 9.57 17.89
N ALA A 203 4.37 8.65 18.43
CA ALA A 203 5.62 8.95 19.11
C ALA A 203 6.79 9.24 18.14
N GLY A 204 6.54 9.38 16.83
CA GLY A 204 7.54 9.70 15.82
C GLY A 204 8.23 8.47 15.18
N GLY A 205 7.81 7.26 15.51
CA GLY A 205 8.29 6.04 14.88
C GLY A 205 7.76 5.88 13.45
N LYS A 206 8.54 5.25 12.58
CA LYS A 206 8.15 5.08 11.15
C LYS A 206 7.29 3.84 10.94
N GLU A 207 7.76 2.68 11.37
CA GLU A 207 7.07 1.40 11.18
C GLU A 207 7.44 0.45 12.32
N LEU A 208 6.45 -0.23 12.87
CA LEU A 208 6.63 -1.24 13.91
C LEU A 208 6.34 -2.62 13.32
N GLY A 209 7.40 -3.38 13.03
CA GLY A 209 7.30 -4.71 12.45
C GLY A 209 6.66 -5.72 13.39
N PHE A 210 6.18 -6.84 12.82
CA PHE A 210 5.45 -7.89 13.55
C PHE A 210 6.14 -8.34 14.84
N ARG A 211 7.42 -8.70 14.78
CA ARG A 211 8.18 -9.18 15.97
C ARG A 211 8.27 -8.15 17.08
N HIS A 212 8.45 -6.89 16.74
CA HIS A 212 8.53 -5.81 17.72
C HIS A 212 7.16 -5.54 18.35
N THR A 213 6.09 -5.59 17.54
CA THR A 213 4.71 -5.44 18.03
C THR A 213 4.35 -6.56 19.01
N GLU A 214 4.70 -7.82 18.68
CA GLU A 214 4.52 -8.97 19.57
C GLU A 214 5.31 -8.79 20.90
N ALA A 215 6.58 -8.40 20.82
CA ALA A 215 7.40 -8.19 22.01
C ALA A 215 6.83 -7.10 22.92
N LEU A 216 6.36 -6.00 22.36
CA LEU A 216 5.71 -4.93 23.12
C LEU A 216 4.39 -5.38 23.74
N ASP A 217 3.56 -6.14 23.02
CA ASP A 217 2.31 -6.68 23.57
C ASP A 217 2.57 -7.60 24.77
N VAL A 218 3.58 -8.47 24.66
CA VAL A 218 4.01 -9.34 25.78
C VAL A 218 4.50 -8.52 26.97
N LEU A 219 5.26 -7.46 26.74
CA LEU A 219 5.71 -6.57 27.84
C LEU A 219 4.52 -5.91 28.55
N CYS A 220 3.55 -5.41 27.80
CA CYS A 220 2.33 -4.80 28.36
C CYS A 220 1.45 -5.81 29.12
N LEU A 221 1.54 -7.11 28.81
CA LEU A 221 0.81 -8.18 29.48
C LEU A 221 1.50 -8.71 30.73
N ARG A 222 2.81 -8.50 30.87
CA ARG A 222 3.53 -8.88 32.10
C ARG A 222 3.05 -7.99 33.23
N LYS A 223 2.47 -8.60 34.22
CA LYS A 223 2.14 -7.91 35.48
C LYS A 223 3.45 -7.43 36.10
N THR A 224 3.57 -6.15 36.32
CA THR A 224 4.49 -5.56 37.28
C THR A 224 4.05 -5.99 38.68
#